data_684685765ef23376deb906bf36592437
#
_entry.id   684685765ef23376deb906bf36592437
#
_cell.length_a   1.000
_cell.length_b   1.000
_cell.length_c   1.000
_cell.angle_alpha   90.00
_cell.angle_beta   90.00
_cell.angle_gamma   90.00
#
_symmetry.space_group_name_H-M   'P 1'
#
loop_
_entity.id
_entity.type
_entity.pdbx_description
1 polymer ?
#
loop_
_entity_poly.entity_id
_entity_poly.type
_entity_poly.pdbx_seq_one_letter_code
_entity_poly.pdbx_strand_id
1 'polypeptide(L)'
;MQYHEAVRFLLDLRRFQVKPGTESVRSLLAEFDDPHEDVTFVQVAGSNGKGSTARMTEAVLREAGLTVGLYTSPHFETVRERARVDGRKIPESAVREFVERAKPWLVERAAEGDPLTFFEVVTAMAIWYFAEAETDVAVLEVGMGGKLDATSVVDPVAAAVTNVSLEHTAVLGDTVAEIAEKKAAVAPANQPLVTGATGDALATIRDHAGSVVTVGTDDADVTVRAGERVTHQESAVSVVADDWRVEGRIPLVGDYQAVNAGIACVLARQVADELGVALDATTLERGLRTAHWPGRFEVMETDPFVVLDGAHNPSACESLATVLDDFDFGALHLVFGAMHDKDHRAMVDALPDPDSVVACRPDNPRSEDPETLARVFENAGADDVTVGDDVASAVATASERADEGDCVLALGSLFLVAEARQTWTRTVTPVDVRDRTDATDLLERAHVADRDAAEAREECVHRVVRLSLQRRDARTVTEAMLTAGGDCATAGDAGNGELADVVLSGTLAAFDRLTTRLAADSDGLAAVAADVRACVGLDCDAGGDADVGT
;
A
#
# COMPACT_ATOMS: atom_id res chain seq x y z
N MET A 1 8.31 21.17 -6.43
CA MET A 1 7.36 20.55 -7.43
C MET A 1 6.11 20.08 -6.71
N GLN A 2 4.98 19.86 -7.42
CA GLN A 2 3.78 19.27 -6.82
C GLN A 2 3.90 17.74 -6.74
N TYR A 3 3.12 17.10 -5.85
CA TYR A 3 3.17 15.64 -5.67
C TYR A 3 2.88 14.87 -6.98
N HIS A 4 1.85 15.26 -7.73
CA HIS A 4 1.51 14.61 -8.99
C HIS A 4 2.64 14.73 -10.05
N GLU A 5 3.39 15.83 -10.05
CA GLU A 5 4.57 15.99 -10.93
C GLU A 5 5.69 15.05 -10.52
N ALA A 6 5.91 14.86 -9.20
CA ALA A 6 6.87 13.91 -8.68
C ALA A 6 6.50 12.46 -9.04
N VAL A 7 5.24 12.08 -8.86
CA VAL A 7 4.75 10.75 -9.23
C VAL A 7 4.87 10.52 -10.74
N ARG A 8 4.47 11.51 -11.56
CA ARG A 8 4.63 11.41 -13.02
C ARG A 8 6.08 11.19 -13.42
N PHE A 9 7.00 11.95 -12.84
CA PHE A 9 8.43 11.77 -13.07
C PHE A 9 8.88 10.35 -12.73
N LEU A 10 8.49 9.81 -11.57
CA LEU A 10 8.80 8.43 -11.20
C LEU A 10 8.23 7.42 -12.19
N LEU A 11 6.96 7.56 -12.57
CA LEU A 11 6.32 6.65 -13.51
C LEU A 11 6.94 6.68 -14.91
N ASP A 12 7.42 7.84 -15.36
CA ASP A 12 8.14 8.00 -16.63
C ASP A 12 9.44 7.18 -16.68
N LEU A 13 10.03 6.84 -15.52
CA LEU A 13 11.23 5.97 -15.45
C LEU A 13 10.93 4.51 -15.84
N ARG A 14 9.67 4.09 -15.89
CA ARG A 14 9.26 2.75 -16.37
C ARG A 14 9.66 2.44 -17.82
N ARG A 15 9.96 3.48 -18.61
CA ARG A 15 10.46 3.34 -19.98
C ARG A 15 11.86 2.75 -20.09
N PHE A 16 12.64 2.78 -19.01
CA PHE A 16 13.99 2.25 -19.01
C PHE A 16 14.00 0.75 -18.70
N GLN A 17 14.91 0.03 -19.39
CA GLN A 17 15.04 -1.40 -19.22
C GLN A 17 15.73 -1.75 -17.90
N VAL A 18 15.32 -2.85 -17.29
CA VAL A 18 15.92 -3.35 -16.05
C VAL A 18 17.39 -3.72 -16.30
N LYS A 19 18.26 -3.22 -15.45
CA LYS A 19 19.69 -3.58 -15.39
C LYS A 19 19.90 -4.44 -14.15
N PRO A 20 20.61 -5.59 -14.24
CA PRO A 20 21.02 -6.34 -13.06
C PRO A 20 22.13 -5.59 -12.32
N GLY A 21 22.05 -5.56 -10.99
CA GLY A 21 23.09 -5.00 -10.13
C GLY A 21 22.61 -3.91 -9.19
N THR A 22 23.42 -3.60 -8.19
CA THR A 22 23.12 -2.63 -7.13
C THR A 22 23.88 -1.31 -7.27
N GLU A 23 24.79 -1.20 -8.24
CA GLU A 23 25.69 -0.04 -8.38
C GLU A 23 24.93 1.26 -8.63
N SER A 24 23.89 1.24 -9.47
CA SER A 24 23.07 2.42 -9.76
C SER A 24 22.34 2.91 -8.52
N VAL A 25 21.76 1.98 -7.73
CA VAL A 25 21.06 2.31 -6.48
C VAL A 25 22.04 2.85 -5.45
N ARG A 26 23.21 2.20 -5.30
CA ARG A 26 24.28 2.65 -4.39
C ARG A 26 24.75 4.07 -4.75
N SER A 27 24.95 4.34 -6.03
CA SER A 27 25.35 5.67 -6.50
C SER A 27 24.27 6.73 -6.20
N LEU A 28 22.99 6.37 -6.33
CA LEU A 28 21.89 7.29 -5.97
C LEU A 28 21.81 7.50 -4.45
N LEU A 29 22.00 6.46 -3.63
CA LEU A 29 21.99 6.58 -2.17
C LEU A 29 23.15 7.44 -1.66
N ALA A 30 24.30 7.42 -2.32
CA ALA A 30 25.44 8.27 -2.01
C ALA A 30 25.12 9.78 -2.16
N GLU A 31 24.19 10.18 -3.06
CA GLU A 31 23.68 11.54 -3.16
C GLU A 31 22.81 11.96 -1.94
N PHE A 32 22.45 10.97 -1.11
CA PHE A 32 21.67 11.13 0.11
C PHE A 32 22.47 10.76 1.38
N ASP A 33 23.80 10.79 1.29
CA ASP A 33 24.71 10.53 2.41
C ASP A 33 24.64 9.06 2.92
N ASP A 34 24.44 8.10 2.01
CA ASP A 34 24.42 6.64 2.24
C ASP A 34 23.43 6.18 3.35
N PRO A 35 22.16 6.57 3.32
CA PRO A 35 21.18 6.34 4.39
C PRO A 35 20.94 4.84 4.69
N HIS A 36 21.38 3.95 3.82
CA HIS A 36 21.31 2.50 4.03
C HIS A 36 22.30 1.98 5.09
N GLU A 37 23.23 2.79 5.55
CA GLU A 37 24.15 2.44 6.63
C GLU A 37 23.54 2.69 8.03
N ASP A 38 22.47 3.49 8.12
CA ASP A 38 21.84 3.91 9.37
C ASP A 38 20.66 3.04 9.81
N VAL A 39 20.20 2.09 8.97
CA VAL A 39 19.01 1.26 9.20
C VAL A 39 19.37 -0.21 9.20
N THR A 40 18.81 -0.97 10.13
CA THR A 40 18.88 -2.44 10.12
C THR A 40 17.92 -3.01 9.07
N PHE A 41 18.35 -4.02 8.29
CA PHE A 41 17.52 -4.56 7.22
C PHE A 41 17.22 -6.05 7.35
N VAL A 42 16.03 -6.43 6.87
CA VAL A 42 15.59 -7.80 6.62
C VAL A 42 15.22 -7.92 5.15
N GLN A 43 15.64 -9.00 4.48
CA GLN A 43 15.27 -9.26 3.09
C GLN A 43 14.39 -10.50 2.95
N VAL A 44 13.33 -10.40 2.13
CA VAL A 44 12.42 -11.51 1.85
C VAL A 44 12.39 -11.75 0.34
N ALA A 45 13.07 -12.82 -0.09
CA ALA A 45 13.06 -13.34 -1.45
C ALA A 45 12.11 -14.54 -1.58
N GLY A 46 11.87 -15.02 -2.79
CA GLY A 46 11.04 -16.18 -3.07
C GLY A 46 10.25 -16.04 -4.37
N SER A 47 9.56 -17.07 -4.79
CA SER A 47 8.64 -17.02 -5.92
C SER A 47 7.29 -16.45 -5.46
N ASN A 48 6.62 -17.11 -4.55
CA ASN A 48 5.34 -16.70 -3.98
C ASN A 48 5.48 -16.40 -2.48
N GLY A 49 4.56 -15.62 -1.90
CA GLY A 49 4.50 -15.38 -0.46
C GLY A 49 5.42 -14.28 0.09
N LYS A 50 6.30 -13.67 -0.72
CA LYS A 50 7.25 -12.62 -0.28
C LYS A 50 6.55 -11.47 0.48
N GLY A 51 5.57 -10.84 -0.14
CA GLY A 51 4.85 -9.71 0.43
C GLY A 51 4.07 -10.09 1.71
N SER A 52 3.44 -11.28 1.74
CA SER A 52 2.75 -11.79 2.94
C SER A 52 3.74 -12.00 4.09
N THR A 53 4.88 -12.65 3.83
CA THR A 53 5.94 -12.88 4.82
C THR A 53 6.52 -11.56 5.32
N ALA A 54 6.86 -10.64 4.41
CA ALA A 54 7.39 -9.32 4.77
C ALA A 54 6.39 -8.54 5.64
N ARG A 55 5.10 -8.58 5.30
CA ARG A 55 4.04 -7.93 6.08
C ARG A 55 3.84 -8.55 7.46
N MET A 56 3.89 -9.89 7.56
CA MET A 56 3.81 -10.58 8.85
C MET A 56 5.03 -10.25 9.72
N THR A 57 6.23 -10.24 9.14
CA THR A 57 7.47 -9.87 9.85
C THR A 57 7.39 -8.43 10.37
N GLU A 58 6.98 -7.47 9.55
CA GLU A 58 6.79 -6.07 9.94
C GLU A 58 5.76 -5.95 11.07
N ALA A 59 4.62 -6.64 10.98
CA ALA A 59 3.58 -6.58 11.99
C ALA A 59 4.05 -7.13 13.35
N VAL A 60 4.81 -8.21 13.35
CA VAL A 60 5.39 -8.79 14.58
C VAL A 60 6.43 -7.86 15.21
N LEU A 61 7.33 -7.29 14.40
CA LEU A 61 8.36 -6.39 14.91
C LEU A 61 7.77 -5.08 15.47
N ARG A 62 6.70 -4.57 14.87
CA ARG A 62 5.94 -3.43 15.43
C ARG A 62 5.29 -3.76 16.76
N GLU A 63 4.68 -4.95 16.89
CA GLU A 63 4.09 -5.38 18.16
C GLU A 63 5.18 -5.55 19.25
N ALA A 64 6.42 -5.84 18.87
CA ALA A 64 7.58 -5.84 19.75
C ALA A 64 8.04 -4.42 20.17
N GLY A 65 7.40 -3.37 19.66
CA GLY A 65 7.67 -1.97 20.01
C GLY A 65 8.74 -1.29 19.17
N LEU A 66 9.17 -1.90 18.05
CA LEU A 66 10.11 -1.30 17.10
C LEU A 66 9.38 -0.37 16.10
N THR A 67 10.08 0.66 15.64
CA THR A 67 9.68 1.46 14.49
C THR A 67 10.10 0.73 13.23
N VAL A 68 9.14 0.25 12.41
CA VAL A 68 9.42 -0.68 11.32
C VAL A 68 9.10 -0.10 9.96
N GLY A 69 10.10 -0.09 9.08
CA GLY A 69 9.95 0.15 7.65
C GLY A 69 9.48 -1.11 6.92
N LEU A 70 8.64 -0.95 5.89
CA LEU A 70 8.22 -2.03 5.00
C LEU A 70 8.30 -1.56 3.55
N TYR A 71 9.07 -2.27 2.72
CA TYR A 71 9.12 -2.09 1.28
C TYR A 71 8.50 -3.28 0.57
N THR A 72 7.51 -3.03 -0.30
CA THR A 72 6.79 -4.09 -1.06
C THR A 72 6.54 -3.67 -2.50
N SER A 73 6.36 -4.66 -3.39
CA SER A 73 6.07 -4.43 -4.81
C SER A 73 5.20 -5.54 -5.43
N PRO A 74 4.34 -5.20 -6.40
CA PRO A 74 3.98 -3.85 -6.85
C PRO A 74 3.06 -3.10 -5.87
N HIS A 75 2.65 -1.87 -6.18
CA HIS A 75 1.58 -1.17 -5.49
C HIS A 75 0.23 -1.41 -6.19
N PHE A 76 -0.87 -1.24 -5.47
CA PHE A 76 -2.22 -1.27 -6.03
C PHE A 76 -2.61 0.09 -6.63
N GLU A 77 -2.79 1.10 -5.82
CA GLU A 77 -3.34 2.40 -6.23
C GLU A 77 -2.27 3.49 -6.35
N THR A 78 -1.32 3.54 -5.41
CA THR A 78 -0.34 4.62 -5.34
C THR A 78 1.07 4.13 -5.04
N VAL A 79 2.06 4.77 -5.65
CA VAL A 79 3.48 4.49 -5.41
C VAL A 79 3.87 4.57 -3.92
N ARG A 80 3.14 5.35 -3.13
CA ARG A 80 3.33 5.50 -1.68
C ARG A 80 3.16 4.19 -0.90
N GLU A 81 2.41 3.22 -1.45
CA GLU A 81 2.22 1.92 -0.82
C GLU A 81 3.50 1.11 -0.72
N ARG A 82 4.46 1.38 -1.62
CA ARG A 82 5.72 0.64 -1.69
C ARG A 82 6.63 0.90 -0.50
N ALA A 83 6.53 2.05 0.14
CA ALA A 83 7.28 2.41 1.34
C ALA A 83 6.32 2.78 2.47
N ARG A 84 6.38 2.05 3.56
CA ARG A 84 5.57 2.27 4.77
C ARG A 84 6.46 2.30 6.00
N VAL A 85 6.11 3.11 6.97
CA VAL A 85 6.68 3.08 8.32
C VAL A 85 5.53 2.92 9.29
N ASP A 86 5.60 1.94 10.17
CA ASP A 86 4.54 1.57 11.12
C ASP A 86 3.16 1.41 10.46
N GLY A 87 3.14 0.79 9.27
CA GLY A 87 1.94 0.57 8.47
C GLY A 87 1.43 1.80 7.72
N ARG A 88 1.98 2.99 7.93
CA ARG A 88 1.59 4.23 7.24
C ARG A 88 2.38 4.40 5.95
N LYS A 89 1.68 4.70 4.86
CA LYS A 89 2.32 5.00 3.55
C LYS A 89 3.24 6.22 3.69
N ILE A 90 4.37 6.23 2.98
CA ILE A 90 5.24 7.41 2.85
C ILE A 90 4.40 8.66 2.54
N PRO A 91 4.59 9.80 3.24
CA PRO A 91 3.82 11.01 3.00
C PRO A 91 4.15 11.62 1.63
N GLU A 92 3.19 12.35 1.05
CA GLU A 92 3.37 13.02 -0.26
C GLU A 92 4.51 14.02 -0.23
N SER A 93 4.70 14.71 0.90
CA SER A 93 5.82 15.62 1.10
C SER A 93 7.17 14.93 0.97
N ALA A 94 7.34 13.73 1.54
CA ALA A 94 8.60 13.00 1.45
C ALA A 94 8.87 12.48 0.02
N VAL A 95 7.82 12.04 -0.70
CA VAL A 95 7.96 11.68 -2.12
C VAL A 95 8.43 12.90 -2.95
N ARG A 96 7.83 14.06 -2.73
CA ARG A 96 8.23 15.31 -3.39
C ARG A 96 9.68 15.66 -3.08
N GLU A 97 10.03 15.68 -1.81
CA GLU A 97 11.38 16.04 -1.33
C GLU A 97 12.43 15.14 -1.95
N PHE A 98 12.23 13.82 -1.90
CA PHE A 98 13.14 12.88 -2.54
C PHE A 98 13.29 13.15 -4.04
N VAL A 99 12.18 13.31 -4.76
CA VAL A 99 12.22 13.53 -6.21
C VAL A 99 12.86 14.88 -6.55
N GLU A 100 12.58 15.96 -5.81
CA GLU A 100 13.21 17.26 -6.00
C GLU A 100 14.72 17.19 -5.86
N ARG A 101 15.22 16.46 -4.87
CA ARG A 101 16.66 16.25 -4.63
C ARG A 101 17.28 15.31 -5.66
N ALA A 102 16.64 14.18 -5.99
CA ALA A 102 17.16 13.16 -6.89
C ALA A 102 17.13 13.55 -8.38
N LYS A 103 16.10 14.30 -8.80
CA LYS A 103 15.82 14.57 -10.22
C LYS A 103 17.00 15.18 -11.01
N PRO A 104 17.73 16.19 -10.51
CA PRO A 104 18.86 16.74 -11.25
C PRO A 104 19.93 15.69 -11.57
N TRP A 105 20.29 14.87 -10.59
CA TRP A 105 21.25 13.78 -10.73
C TRP A 105 20.74 12.68 -11.68
N LEU A 106 19.47 12.27 -11.54
CA LEU A 106 18.85 11.25 -12.41
C LEU A 106 18.81 11.70 -13.88
N VAL A 107 18.56 12.97 -14.13
CA VAL A 107 18.56 13.54 -15.51
C VAL A 107 19.97 13.54 -16.09
N GLU A 108 21.00 13.89 -15.31
CA GLU A 108 22.39 13.85 -15.72
C GLU A 108 22.84 12.43 -16.06
N ARG A 109 22.57 11.45 -15.20
CA ARG A 109 22.85 10.03 -15.47
C ARG A 109 22.17 9.53 -16.74
N ALA A 110 20.91 9.92 -16.96
CA ALA A 110 20.21 9.56 -18.19
C ALA A 110 20.84 10.20 -19.44
N ALA A 111 21.35 11.43 -19.34
CA ALA A 111 22.06 12.11 -20.44
C ALA A 111 23.41 11.46 -20.75
N GLU A 112 24.06 10.86 -19.77
CA GLU A 112 25.29 10.05 -19.92
C GLU A 112 25.03 8.65 -20.51
N GLY A 113 23.76 8.26 -20.68
CA GLY A 113 23.38 6.95 -21.23
C GLY A 113 23.25 5.83 -20.19
N ASP A 114 23.23 6.18 -18.91
CA ASP A 114 23.08 5.23 -17.80
C ASP A 114 21.88 5.58 -16.90
N PRO A 115 20.65 5.61 -17.44
CA PRO A 115 19.45 5.94 -16.68
C PRO A 115 19.13 4.88 -15.63
N LEU A 116 18.55 5.30 -14.50
CA LEU A 116 17.98 4.40 -13.52
C LEU A 116 16.53 4.06 -13.85
N THR A 117 16.14 2.84 -13.51
CA THR A 117 14.77 2.34 -13.67
C THR A 117 13.85 2.85 -12.56
N PHE A 118 12.55 2.78 -12.79
CA PHE A 118 11.53 3.05 -11.77
C PHE A 118 11.77 2.25 -10.48
N PHE A 119 12.10 0.95 -10.59
CA PHE A 119 12.28 0.09 -9.42
C PHE A 119 13.51 0.51 -8.61
N GLU A 120 14.63 0.79 -9.27
CA GLU A 120 15.86 1.26 -8.61
C GLU A 120 15.63 2.58 -7.85
N VAL A 121 14.96 3.54 -8.48
CA VAL A 121 14.70 4.86 -7.87
C VAL A 121 13.71 4.77 -6.71
N VAL A 122 12.65 3.97 -6.84
CA VAL A 122 11.67 3.82 -5.74
C VAL A 122 12.24 2.98 -4.59
N THR A 123 13.14 2.03 -4.86
CA THR A 123 13.90 1.32 -3.82
C THR A 123 14.80 2.29 -3.03
N ALA A 124 15.56 3.14 -3.72
CA ALA A 124 16.39 4.15 -3.07
C ALA A 124 15.53 5.16 -2.25
N MET A 125 14.39 5.57 -2.80
CA MET A 125 13.43 6.43 -2.09
C MET A 125 12.92 5.80 -0.79
N ALA A 126 12.59 4.51 -0.82
CA ALA A 126 12.14 3.81 0.37
C ALA A 126 13.23 3.72 1.44
N ILE A 127 14.45 3.37 1.04
CA ILE A 127 15.60 3.27 1.95
C ILE A 127 15.93 4.63 2.57
N TRP A 128 15.98 5.70 1.77
CA TRP A 128 16.14 7.06 2.26
C TRP A 128 15.04 7.43 3.27
N TYR A 129 13.77 7.14 2.94
CA TYR A 129 12.66 7.47 3.82
C TYR A 129 12.70 6.71 5.16
N PHE A 130 13.19 5.47 5.16
CA PHE A 130 13.35 4.70 6.40
C PHE A 130 14.39 5.32 7.33
N ALA A 131 15.49 5.84 6.80
CA ALA A 131 16.48 6.56 7.58
C ALA A 131 15.93 7.91 8.11
N GLU A 132 15.28 8.72 7.24
CA GLU A 132 14.64 9.98 7.65
C GLU A 132 13.54 9.80 8.72
N ALA A 133 12.87 8.63 8.72
CA ALA A 133 11.85 8.29 9.70
C ALA A 133 12.44 7.62 10.95
N GLU A 134 13.78 7.53 11.09
CA GLU A 134 14.50 6.93 12.21
C GLU A 134 13.98 5.50 12.52
N THR A 135 13.81 4.65 11.47
CA THR A 135 13.33 3.28 11.67
C THR A 135 14.39 2.41 12.30
N ASP A 136 14.02 1.60 13.30
CA ASP A 136 14.91 0.62 13.93
C ASP A 136 15.28 -0.51 12.97
N VAL A 137 14.30 -0.93 12.14
CA VAL A 137 14.48 -2.01 11.18
C VAL A 137 13.56 -1.83 9.97
N ALA A 138 14.02 -2.19 8.78
CA ALA A 138 13.20 -2.19 7.57
C ALA A 138 13.17 -3.57 6.91
N VAL A 139 11.96 -4.05 6.58
CA VAL A 139 11.73 -5.31 5.88
C VAL A 139 11.55 -5.03 4.39
N LEU A 140 12.44 -5.59 3.56
CA LEU A 140 12.47 -5.38 2.12
C LEU A 140 12.00 -6.64 1.38
N GLU A 141 10.90 -6.54 0.65
CA GLU A 141 10.51 -7.52 -0.35
C GLU A 141 11.42 -7.39 -1.57
N VAL A 142 12.13 -8.46 -1.92
CA VAL A 142 12.98 -8.54 -3.10
C VAL A 142 12.13 -8.54 -4.37
N GLY A 143 12.45 -7.69 -5.33
CA GLY A 143 11.70 -7.60 -6.58
C GLY A 143 11.88 -8.84 -7.45
N MET A 144 13.11 -9.23 -7.72
CA MET A 144 13.41 -10.37 -8.59
C MET A 144 14.77 -11.00 -8.25
N GLY A 145 14.79 -12.32 -8.06
CA GLY A 145 16.03 -13.06 -7.80
C GLY A 145 16.58 -12.80 -6.40
N GLY A 146 17.74 -12.20 -6.27
CA GLY A 146 18.46 -11.95 -5.03
C GLY A 146 19.60 -10.94 -5.25
N LYS A 147 20.87 -11.36 -5.21
CA LYS A 147 22.08 -10.52 -5.19
C LYS A 147 22.11 -9.34 -6.18
N LEU A 148 21.47 -9.47 -7.33
CA LEU A 148 21.46 -8.43 -8.37
C LEU A 148 20.19 -7.57 -8.34
N ASP A 149 19.31 -7.80 -7.37
CA ASP A 149 18.12 -6.96 -7.16
C ASP A 149 18.50 -5.62 -6.53
N ALA A 150 17.76 -4.57 -6.86
CA ALA A 150 18.00 -3.23 -6.32
C ALA A 150 17.96 -3.19 -4.78
N THR A 151 17.14 -4.05 -4.16
CA THR A 151 17.04 -4.17 -2.69
C THR A 151 18.30 -4.75 -2.05
N SER A 152 19.15 -5.45 -2.82
CA SER A 152 20.40 -6.04 -2.30
C SER A 152 21.58 -5.06 -2.23
N VAL A 153 21.28 -3.76 -2.23
CA VAL A 153 22.24 -2.71 -1.89
C VAL A 153 22.58 -2.69 -0.39
N VAL A 154 21.73 -3.31 0.43
CA VAL A 154 21.87 -3.39 1.89
C VAL A 154 22.50 -4.71 2.34
N ASP A 155 23.04 -4.74 3.57
CA ASP A 155 23.51 -5.95 4.24
C ASP A 155 22.46 -6.38 5.29
N PRO A 156 21.62 -7.40 5.03
CA PRO A 156 20.55 -7.77 5.94
C PRO A 156 21.08 -8.52 7.17
N VAL A 157 20.50 -8.26 8.35
CA VAL A 157 20.76 -9.05 9.57
C VAL A 157 19.96 -10.36 9.56
N ALA A 158 18.85 -10.41 8.85
CA ALA A 158 18.02 -11.60 8.66
C ALA A 158 17.47 -11.65 7.23
N ALA A 159 17.37 -12.83 6.65
CA ALA A 159 16.78 -12.97 5.33
C ALA A 159 16.05 -14.30 5.14
N ALA A 160 15.08 -14.31 4.21
CA ALA A 160 14.36 -15.52 3.86
C ALA A 160 14.23 -15.73 2.35
N VAL A 161 14.09 -17.02 1.97
CA VAL A 161 13.56 -17.47 0.69
C VAL A 161 12.26 -18.24 0.97
N THR A 162 11.11 -17.66 0.66
CA THR A 162 9.80 -18.24 1.01
C THR A 162 9.60 -19.59 0.35
N ASN A 163 9.67 -19.65 -0.96
CA ASN A 163 9.64 -20.85 -1.79
C ASN A 163 10.32 -20.59 -3.13
N VAL A 164 10.49 -21.63 -3.94
CA VAL A 164 11.05 -21.53 -5.29
C VAL A 164 10.19 -22.32 -6.25
N SER A 165 9.74 -21.68 -7.32
CA SER A 165 9.08 -22.27 -8.47
C SER A 165 9.62 -21.69 -9.77
N LEU A 166 9.27 -22.29 -10.90
CA LEU A 166 9.65 -21.74 -12.21
C LEU A 166 8.93 -20.42 -12.45
N GLU A 167 9.72 -19.35 -12.50
CA GLU A 167 9.26 -18.00 -12.81
C GLU A 167 10.40 -17.19 -13.42
N HIS A 168 10.07 -16.15 -14.17
CA HIS A 168 11.08 -15.26 -14.78
C HIS A 168 12.24 -15.99 -15.44
N THR A 169 11.97 -17.11 -16.13
CA THR A 169 12.98 -18.01 -16.68
C THR A 169 13.96 -17.31 -17.62
N ALA A 170 13.50 -16.32 -18.38
CA ALA A 170 14.37 -15.50 -19.24
C ALA A 170 15.50 -14.75 -18.49
N VAL A 171 15.39 -14.57 -17.16
CA VAL A 171 16.35 -13.81 -16.33
C VAL A 171 16.97 -14.68 -15.24
N LEU A 172 16.14 -15.49 -14.58
CA LEU A 172 16.57 -16.26 -13.40
C LEU A 172 17.12 -17.66 -13.73
N GLY A 173 16.83 -18.21 -14.90
CA GLY A 173 17.28 -19.54 -15.32
C GLY A 173 16.12 -20.47 -15.64
N ASP A 174 16.44 -21.56 -16.34
CA ASP A 174 15.46 -22.49 -16.88
C ASP A 174 15.09 -23.63 -15.90
N THR A 175 15.77 -23.68 -14.75
CA THR A 175 15.57 -24.73 -13.73
C THR A 175 15.30 -24.16 -12.35
N VAL A 176 14.59 -24.93 -11.52
CA VAL A 176 14.33 -24.56 -10.10
C VAL A 176 15.64 -24.38 -9.34
N ALA A 177 16.68 -25.16 -9.63
CA ALA A 177 17.99 -25.03 -9.01
C ALA A 177 18.68 -23.70 -9.34
N GLU A 178 18.71 -23.27 -10.61
CA GLU A 178 19.29 -21.99 -11.02
C GLU A 178 18.56 -20.80 -10.37
N ILE A 179 17.23 -20.88 -10.27
CA ILE A 179 16.41 -19.87 -9.60
C ILE A 179 16.69 -19.85 -8.09
N ALA A 180 16.80 -21.03 -7.46
CA ALA A 180 17.12 -21.19 -6.04
C ALA A 180 18.50 -20.61 -5.70
N GLU A 181 19.52 -20.86 -6.50
CA GLU A 181 20.88 -20.28 -6.35
C GLU A 181 20.81 -18.74 -6.31
N LYS A 182 20.11 -18.13 -7.28
CA LYS A 182 20.00 -16.67 -7.34
C LYS A 182 19.23 -16.08 -6.15
N LYS A 183 18.21 -16.80 -5.65
CA LYS A 183 17.45 -16.37 -4.47
C LYS A 183 18.23 -16.56 -3.18
N ALA A 184 19.00 -17.65 -3.04
CA ALA A 184 19.83 -17.90 -1.87
C ALA A 184 20.90 -16.84 -1.63
N ALA A 185 21.24 -16.06 -2.65
CA ALA A 185 22.24 -14.99 -2.57
C ALA A 185 21.84 -13.78 -1.69
N VAL A 186 20.64 -13.76 -1.11
CA VAL A 186 20.22 -12.80 -0.06
C VAL A 186 20.66 -13.23 1.33
N ALA A 187 21.30 -14.41 1.47
CA ALA A 187 21.69 -14.96 2.78
C ALA A 187 22.53 -13.96 3.58
N PRO A 188 22.18 -13.69 4.85
CA PRO A 188 22.93 -12.79 5.70
C PRO A 188 24.25 -13.42 6.13
N ALA A 189 25.24 -12.59 6.47
CA ALA A 189 26.57 -13.07 6.83
C ALA A 189 26.63 -13.81 8.18
N ASN A 190 25.80 -13.39 9.14
CA ASN A 190 25.91 -13.79 10.54
C ASN A 190 24.73 -14.61 11.07
N GLN A 191 23.65 -14.76 10.29
CA GLN A 191 22.44 -15.48 10.67
C GLN A 191 22.10 -16.56 9.65
N PRO A 192 21.41 -17.65 10.04
CA PRO A 192 20.92 -18.63 9.08
C PRO A 192 19.90 -18.01 8.12
N LEU A 193 19.96 -18.38 6.83
CA LEU A 193 18.89 -18.09 5.88
C LEU A 193 17.65 -18.90 6.23
N VAL A 194 16.49 -18.24 6.33
CA VAL A 194 15.22 -18.91 6.63
C VAL A 194 14.56 -19.35 5.31
N THR A 195 14.02 -20.57 5.24
CA THR A 195 13.36 -21.00 4.00
C THR A 195 12.21 -21.97 4.23
N GLY A 196 11.15 -21.80 3.42
CA GLY A 196 10.07 -22.77 3.24
C GLY A 196 10.24 -23.63 1.97
N ALA A 197 11.37 -23.52 1.28
CA ALA A 197 11.65 -24.33 0.10
C ALA A 197 11.87 -25.81 0.46
N THR A 198 11.52 -26.69 -0.48
CA THR A 198 11.65 -28.14 -0.35
C THR A 198 12.39 -28.76 -1.53
N GLY A 199 12.70 -30.05 -1.47
CA GLY A 199 13.29 -30.82 -2.59
C GLY A 199 14.59 -30.24 -3.12
N ASP A 200 14.73 -30.17 -4.45
CA ASP A 200 15.95 -29.70 -5.15
C ASP A 200 16.24 -28.23 -4.83
N ALA A 201 15.21 -27.41 -4.65
CA ALA A 201 15.39 -26.00 -4.26
C ALA A 201 16.06 -25.89 -2.91
N LEU A 202 15.61 -26.65 -1.89
CA LEU A 202 16.23 -26.66 -0.57
C LEU A 202 17.67 -27.16 -0.62
N ALA A 203 17.95 -28.21 -1.38
CA ALA A 203 19.30 -28.73 -1.55
C ALA A 203 20.23 -27.63 -2.09
N THR A 204 19.81 -26.95 -3.15
CA THR A 204 20.56 -25.84 -3.74
C THR A 204 20.76 -24.66 -2.77
N ILE A 205 19.70 -24.29 -2.01
CA ILE A 205 19.79 -23.21 -1.01
C ILE A 205 20.82 -23.56 0.07
N ARG A 206 20.83 -24.81 0.57
CA ARG A 206 21.81 -25.29 1.56
C ARG A 206 23.25 -25.23 1.06
N ASP A 207 23.47 -25.52 -0.22
CA ASP A 207 24.80 -25.47 -0.82
C ASP A 207 25.34 -24.02 -0.92
N HIS A 208 24.47 -23.01 -1.03
CA HIS A 208 24.86 -21.61 -1.27
C HIS A 208 24.77 -20.70 -0.05
N ALA A 209 23.87 -20.97 0.89
CA ALA A 209 23.62 -20.09 2.04
C ALA A 209 24.46 -20.40 3.29
N GLY A 210 25.21 -21.50 3.29
CA GLY A 210 26.06 -21.93 4.41
C GLY A 210 25.27 -22.46 5.62
N SER A 211 24.40 -21.67 6.22
CA SER A 211 23.50 -22.07 7.31
C SER A 211 22.05 -21.76 6.96
N VAL A 212 21.14 -22.69 7.25
CA VAL A 212 19.74 -22.61 6.86
C VAL A 212 18.84 -23.08 8.00
N VAL A 213 17.75 -22.34 8.26
CA VAL A 213 16.61 -22.77 9.09
C VAL A 213 15.44 -23.07 8.17
N THR A 214 14.96 -24.29 8.20
CA THR A 214 13.81 -24.73 7.40
C THR A 214 12.51 -24.54 8.16
N VAL A 215 11.47 -24.10 7.45
CA VAL A 215 10.10 -23.93 7.95
C VAL A 215 9.15 -24.74 7.08
N GLY A 216 8.40 -25.64 7.66
CA GLY A 216 7.52 -26.53 6.91
C GLY A 216 6.56 -27.34 7.78
N THR A 217 5.74 -28.17 7.14
CA THR A 217 4.75 -29.00 7.86
C THR A 217 5.37 -30.25 8.48
N ASP A 218 6.42 -30.81 7.86
CA ASP A 218 7.09 -32.03 8.27
C ASP A 218 8.61 -31.90 8.09
N ASP A 219 9.39 -32.59 8.90
CA ASP A 219 10.86 -32.69 8.81
C ASP A 219 11.59 -31.34 8.66
N ALA A 220 11.09 -30.29 9.31
CA ALA A 220 11.66 -28.93 9.31
C ALA A 220 12.15 -28.53 10.71
N ASP A 221 13.13 -27.62 10.76
CA ASP A 221 13.64 -27.05 12.04
C ASP A 221 12.53 -26.29 12.78
N VAL A 222 11.61 -25.68 12.05
CA VAL A 222 10.40 -25.05 12.58
C VAL A 222 9.20 -25.66 11.90
N THR A 223 8.40 -26.38 12.68
CA THR A 223 7.19 -27.05 12.18
C THR A 223 5.99 -26.09 12.25
N VAL A 224 5.25 -25.99 11.16
CA VAL A 224 4.02 -25.20 11.08
C VAL A 224 2.83 -26.09 10.80
N ARG A 225 1.67 -25.70 11.30
CA ARG A 225 0.38 -26.32 10.98
C ARG A 225 -0.64 -25.22 10.74
N ALA A 226 -1.29 -25.29 9.59
CA ALA A 226 -2.54 -24.60 9.40
C ALA A 226 -3.60 -25.32 10.23
N GLY A 227 -4.33 -24.58 11.03
CA GLY A 227 -5.46 -25.07 11.80
C GLY A 227 -6.77 -24.83 11.04
N GLU A 228 -7.89 -25.06 11.73
CA GLU A 228 -9.21 -24.81 11.16
C GLU A 228 -9.36 -23.35 10.76
N ARG A 229 -10.06 -23.11 9.66
CA ARG A 229 -10.53 -21.78 9.28
C ARG A 229 -11.49 -21.26 10.36
N VAL A 230 -11.16 -20.09 10.92
CA VAL A 230 -11.92 -19.49 12.02
C VAL A 230 -13.08 -18.65 11.49
N THR A 231 -12.82 -17.91 10.42
CA THR A 231 -13.81 -17.11 9.67
C THR A 231 -13.50 -17.24 8.17
N HIS A 232 -14.25 -16.56 7.31
CA HIS A 232 -13.91 -16.48 5.88
C HIS A 232 -12.57 -15.78 5.61
N GLN A 233 -11.99 -15.09 6.59
CA GLN A 233 -10.78 -14.25 6.44
C GLN A 233 -9.65 -14.62 7.41
N GLU A 234 -9.90 -15.48 8.41
CA GLU A 234 -8.91 -15.83 9.42
C GLU A 234 -8.69 -17.34 9.48
N SER A 235 -7.44 -17.76 9.51
CA SER A 235 -7.03 -19.15 9.76
C SER A 235 -6.28 -19.26 11.09
N ALA A 236 -6.49 -20.35 11.80
CA ALA A 236 -5.64 -20.71 12.94
C ALA A 236 -4.27 -21.16 12.45
N VAL A 237 -3.22 -20.85 13.19
CA VAL A 237 -1.86 -21.27 12.89
C VAL A 237 -1.13 -21.70 14.15
N SER A 238 -0.35 -22.78 14.04
CA SER A 238 0.59 -23.22 15.07
C SER A 238 1.99 -23.24 14.47
N VAL A 239 2.94 -22.61 15.15
CA VAL A 239 4.36 -22.58 14.79
C VAL A 239 5.15 -23.14 15.96
N VAL A 240 5.95 -24.16 15.76
CA VAL A 240 6.68 -24.90 16.81
C VAL A 240 8.13 -25.07 16.41
N ALA A 241 9.03 -24.60 17.25
CA ALA A 241 10.47 -24.87 17.22
C ALA A 241 10.89 -25.61 18.51
N ASP A 242 12.16 -25.96 18.63
CA ASP A 242 12.67 -26.73 19.78
C ASP A 242 12.48 -26.00 21.12
N ASP A 243 12.64 -24.67 21.15
CA ASP A 243 12.67 -23.85 22.36
C ASP A 243 11.50 -22.85 22.49
N TRP A 244 10.64 -22.74 21.47
CA TRP A 244 9.49 -21.85 21.47
C TRP A 244 8.33 -22.38 20.64
N ARG A 245 7.12 -21.90 20.96
CA ARG A 245 5.91 -22.15 20.15
C ARG A 245 4.99 -20.95 20.18
N VAL A 246 4.21 -20.81 19.12
CA VAL A 246 3.13 -19.83 18.97
C VAL A 246 1.88 -20.56 18.47
N GLU A 247 0.76 -20.27 19.09
CA GLU A 247 -0.56 -20.65 18.62
C GLU A 247 -1.39 -19.39 18.50
N GLY A 248 -1.91 -19.11 17.32
CA GLY A 248 -2.62 -17.87 17.08
C GLY A 248 -3.47 -17.93 15.82
N ARG A 249 -3.81 -16.76 15.32
CA ARG A 249 -4.60 -16.57 14.10
C ARG A 249 -3.89 -15.61 13.17
N ILE A 250 -4.07 -15.84 11.88
CA ILE A 250 -3.60 -14.93 10.82
C ILE A 250 -4.80 -14.48 9.99
N PRO A 251 -4.88 -13.19 9.60
CA PRO A 251 -5.93 -12.67 8.73
C PRO A 251 -5.64 -12.97 7.25
N LEU A 252 -5.21 -14.19 6.98
CA LEU A 252 -4.87 -14.72 5.66
C LEU A 252 -5.29 -16.19 5.60
N VAL A 253 -5.78 -16.63 4.46
CA VAL A 253 -6.33 -17.98 4.28
C VAL A 253 -5.40 -18.80 3.41
N GLY A 254 -5.30 -20.11 3.69
CA GLY A 254 -4.52 -21.08 2.96
C GLY A 254 -3.31 -21.61 3.73
N ASP A 255 -3.04 -22.90 3.59
CA ASP A 255 -1.98 -23.62 4.32
C ASP A 255 -0.58 -23.04 4.10
N TYR A 256 -0.31 -22.54 2.89
CA TYR A 256 0.95 -21.88 2.59
C TYR A 256 1.19 -20.59 3.40
N GLN A 257 0.11 -19.97 3.90
CA GLN A 257 0.23 -18.81 4.78
C GLN A 257 0.76 -19.18 6.18
N ALA A 258 0.52 -20.43 6.63
CA ALA A 258 1.13 -20.93 7.85
C ALA A 258 2.67 -21.02 7.73
N VAL A 259 3.17 -21.45 6.55
CA VAL A 259 4.62 -21.44 6.27
C VAL A 259 5.16 -20.02 6.25
N ASN A 260 4.46 -19.08 5.59
CA ASN A 260 4.84 -17.66 5.58
C ASN A 260 4.86 -17.08 7.01
N ALA A 261 3.90 -17.44 7.87
CA ALA A 261 3.85 -17.02 9.27
C ALA A 261 5.02 -17.60 10.08
N GLY A 262 5.35 -18.88 9.87
CA GLY A 262 6.51 -19.51 10.50
C GLY A 262 7.83 -18.82 10.11
N ILE A 263 8.02 -18.52 8.83
CA ILE A 263 9.18 -17.77 8.34
C ILE A 263 9.23 -16.38 9.00
N ALA A 264 8.11 -15.68 9.06
CA ALA A 264 8.03 -14.35 9.69
C ALA A 264 8.38 -14.39 11.19
N CYS A 265 7.94 -15.42 11.92
CA CYS A 265 8.32 -15.61 13.34
C CYS A 265 9.83 -15.81 13.51
N VAL A 266 10.46 -16.62 12.66
CA VAL A 266 11.91 -16.85 12.72
C VAL A 266 12.67 -15.57 12.39
N LEU A 267 12.30 -14.86 11.32
CA LEU A 267 12.93 -13.58 10.95
C LEU A 267 12.80 -12.54 12.09
N ALA A 268 11.60 -12.41 12.67
CA ALA A 268 11.40 -11.48 13.78
C ALA A 268 12.26 -11.83 15.00
N ARG A 269 12.45 -13.12 15.30
CA ARG A 269 13.35 -13.57 16.39
C ARG A 269 14.80 -13.27 16.08
N GLN A 270 15.27 -13.50 14.86
CA GLN A 270 16.63 -13.14 14.43
C GLN A 270 16.90 -11.64 14.60
N VAL A 271 15.93 -10.79 14.22
CA VAL A 271 16.01 -9.33 14.42
C VAL A 271 15.99 -8.97 15.90
N ALA A 272 15.10 -9.59 16.69
CA ALA A 272 14.99 -9.33 18.12
C ALA A 272 16.30 -9.69 18.86
N ASP A 273 16.93 -10.80 18.50
CA ASP A 273 18.24 -11.22 19.04
C ASP A 273 19.35 -10.22 18.67
N GLU A 274 19.37 -9.73 17.43
CA GLU A 274 20.35 -8.74 16.95
C GLU A 274 20.21 -7.39 17.66
N LEU A 275 18.95 -6.92 17.82
CA LEU A 275 18.68 -5.62 18.45
C LEU A 275 18.54 -5.68 19.97
N GLY A 276 18.61 -6.87 20.57
CA GLY A 276 18.46 -7.07 22.01
C GLY A 276 17.04 -6.78 22.54
N VAL A 277 16.02 -7.00 21.72
CA VAL A 277 14.60 -6.76 22.04
C VAL A 277 13.96 -8.07 22.50
N ALA A 278 13.12 -7.99 23.54
CA ALA A 278 12.38 -9.15 24.02
C ALA A 278 11.20 -9.47 23.07
N LEU A 279 11.12 -10.73 22.65
CA LEU A 279 10.04 -11.19 21.76
C LEU A 279 9.44 -12.49 22.32
N ASP A 280 8.32 -12.37 23.02
CA ASP A 280 7.61 -13.52 23.59
C ASP A 280 6.52 -14.07 22.64
N ALA A 281 5.94 -15.22 23.00
CA ALA A 281 4.90 -15.86 22.20
C ALA A 281 3.64 -14.99 22.02
N THR A 282 3.30 -14.19 23.02
CA THR A 282 2.12 -13.30 22.97
C THR A 282 2.34 -12.17 21.97
N THR A 283 3.53 -11.61 21.90
CA THR A 283 3.92 -10.58 20.93
C THR A 283 3.88 -11.14 19.51
N LEU A 284 4.42 -12.35 19.31
CA LEU A 284 4.33 -13.05 18.01
C LEU A 284 2.87 -13.28 17.59
N GLU A 285 2.02 -13.79 18.47
CA GLU A 285 0.59 -14.03 18.21
C GLU A 285 -0.14 -12.74 17.80
N ARG A 286 0.03 -11.66 18.58
CA ARG A 286 -0.62 -10.38 18.32
C ARG A 286 -0.16 -9.76 17.02
N GLY A 287 1.14 -9.77 16.75
CA GLY A 287 1.71 -9.25 15.51
C GLY A 287 1.17 -10.00 14.29
N LEU A 288 1.17 -11.33 14.30
CA LEU A 288 0.61 -12.14 13.23
C LEU A 288 -0.86 -11.83 12.97
N ARG A 289 -1.67 -11.65 14.02
CA ARG A 289 -3.09 -11.35 13.90
C ARG A 289 -3.40 -10.01 13.26
N THR A 290 -2.47 -9.06 13.30
CA THR A 290 -2.64 -7.72 12.68
C THR A 290 -2.08 -7.64 11.26
N ALA A 291 -1.53 -8.72 10.72
CA ALA A 291 -0.85 -8.75 9.44
C ALA A 291 -1.80 -8.84 8.22
N HIS A 292 -2.81 -7.98 8.18
CA HIS A 292 -3.70 -7.90 7.01
C HIS A 292 -2.94 -7.52 5.73
N TRP A 293 -3.18 -8.27 4.64
CA TRP A 293 -2.53 -8.06 3.36
C TRP A 293 -3.52 -8.18 2.20
N PRO A 294 -3.95 -7.06 1.59
CA PRO A 294 -4.94 -7.06 0.51
C PRO A 294 -4.52 -7.90 -0.70
N GLY A 295 -5.52 -8.44 -1.40
CA GLY A 295 -5.33 -9.21 -2.63
C GLY A 295 -4.66 -10.57 -2.43
N ARG A 296 -4.81 -11.16 -1.25
CA ARG A 296 -4.40 -12.53 -0.94
C ARG A 296 -5.59 -13.25 -0.34
N PHE A 297 -6.35 -13.95 -1.19
CA PHE A 297 -7.65 -14.53 -0.87
C PHE A 297 -8.52 -13.54 -0.07
N GLU A 298 -8.65 -12.33 -0.61
CA GLU A 298 -9.37 -11.24 0.06
C GLU A 298 -10.87 -11.39 -0.20
N VAL A 299 -11.62 -11.72 0.85
CA VAL A 299 -13.07 -11.86 0.78
C VAL A 299 -13.72 -10.49 0.86
N MET A 300 -14.41 -10.09 -0.21
CA MET A 300 -15.10 -8.81 -0.33
C MET A 300 -16.57 -8.90 0.08
N GLU A 301 -17.22 -9.99 -0.26
CA GLU A 301 -18.61 -10.31 0.09
C GLU A 301 -18.74 -11.78 0.45
N THR A 302 -19.74 -12.13 1.22
CA THR A 302 -19.97 -13.53 1.65
C THR A 302 -21.18 -14.17 1.01
N ASP A 303 -21.99 -13.40 0.29
CA ASP A 303 -23.18 -13.87 -0.42
C ASP A 303 -23.61 -12.86 -1.52
N PRO A 304 -23.33 -13.13 -2.82
CA PRO A 304 -22.48 -14.23 -3.29
C PRO A 304 -21.07 -14.16 -2.68
N PHE A 305 -20.35 -15.27 -2.67
CA PHE A 305 -19.00 -15.33 -2.10
C PHE A 305 -17.98 -14.70 -3.07
N VAL A 306 -17.58 -13.45 -2.83
CA VAL A 306 -16.67 -12.70 -3.72
C VAL A 306 -15.26 -12.68 -3.16
N VAL A 307 -14.30 -13.18 -3.94
CA VAL A 307 -12.89 -13.29 -3.58
C VAL A 307 -11.99 -12.61 -4.60
N LEU A 308 -11.02 -11.85 -4.13
CA LEU A 308 -9.94 -11.27 -4.94
C LEU A 308 -8.60 -11.92 -4.56
N ASP A 309 -7.88 -12.47 -5.55
CA ASP A 309 -6.56 -13.06 -5.32
C ASP A 309 -5.54 -12.68 -6.40
N GLY A 310 -4.33 -12.35 -5.96
CA GLY A 310 -3.23 -11.96 -6.84
C GLY A 310 -2.45 -13.13 -7.45
N ALA A 311 -3.00 -14.35 -7.51
CA ALA A 311 -2.39 -15.46 -8.20
C ALA A 311 -2.13 -15.12 -9.68
N HIS A 312 -0.89 -15.29 -10.14
CA HIS A 312 -0.45 -14.86 -11.48
C HIS A 312 0.64 -15.77 -12.07
N ASN A 313 0.78 -16.98 -11.55
CA ASN A 313 1.59 -18.05 -12.08
C ASN A 313 0.94 -19.40 -11.74
N PRO A 314 1.30 -20.51 -12.43
CA PRO A 314 0.66 -21.81 -12.24
C PRO A 314 0.67 -22.29 -10.78
N SER A 315 1.81 -22.19 -10.10
CA SER A 315 1.95 -22.63 -8.70
C SER A 315 1.06 -21.83 -7.73
N ALA A 316 0.85 -20.53 -7.97
CA ALA A 316 -0.07 -19.73 -7.18
C ALA A 316 -1.53 -20.12 -7.46
N CYS A 317 -1.87 -20.44 -8.72
CA CYS A 317 -3.21 -20.93 -9.10
C CYS A 317 -3.50 -22.28 -8.45
N GLU A 318 -2.55 -23.23 -8.43
CA GLU A 318 -2.67 -24.51 -7.72
C GLU A 318 -2.92 -24.30 -6.22
N SER A 319 -2.17 -23.41 -5.59
CA SER A 319 -2.36 -23.09 -4.18
C SER A 319 -3.73 -22.46 -3.91
N LEU A 320 -4.19 -21.59 -4.79
CA LEU A 320 -5.51 -20.96 -4.70
C LEU A 320 -6.64 -22.00 -4.90
N ALA A 321 -6.51 -22.92 -5.84
CA ALA A 321 -7.45 -24.01 -6.05
C ALA A 321 -7.61 -24.84 -4.78
N THR A 322 -6.49 -25.20 -4.13
CA THR A 322 -6.51 -25.92 -2.85
C THR A 322 -7.24 -25.15 -1.74
N VAL A 323 -7.09 -23.82 -1.70
CA VAL A 323 -7.81 -22.98 -0.73
C VAL A 323 -9.30 -22.94 -1.01
N LEU A 324 -9.70 -22.90 -2.29
CA LEU A 324 -11.12 -22.90 -2.68
C LEU A 324 -11.84 -24.18 -2.26
N ASP A 325 -11.15 -25.34 -2.24
CA ASP A 325 -11.71 -26.63 -1.79
C ASP A 325 -12.18 -26.59 -0.31
N ASP A 326 -11.70 -25.64 0.49
CA ASP A 326 -12.12 -25.45 1.88
C ASP A 326 -13.43 -24.65 2.00
N PHE A 327 -14.01 -24.18 0.88
CA PHE A 327 -15.23 -23.38 0.88
C PHE A 327 -16.35 -24.09 0.14
N ASP A 328 -17.53 -24.11 0.74
CA ASP A 328 -18.74 -24.60 0.09
C ASP A 328 -19.38 -23.47 -0.72
N PHE A 329 -19.48 -23.65 -2.03
CA PHE A 329 -20.21 -22.76 -2.94
C PHE A 329 -20.87 -23.56 -4.08
N GLY A 330 -21.82 -22.91 -4.77
CA GLY A 330 -22.50 -23.49 -5.93
C GLY A 330 -21.67 -23.38 -7.20
N ALA A 331 -22.03 -22.45 -8.08
CA ALA A 331 -21.29 -22.17 -9.31
C ALA A 331 -20.05 -21.31 -9.06
N LEU A 332 -19.01 -21.47 -9.91
CA LEU A 332 -17.79 -20.65 -9.91
C LEU A 332 -17.78 -19.70 -11.12
N HIS A 333 -17.81 -18.41 -10.86
CA HIS A 333 -17.73 -17.36 -11.85
C HIS A 333 -16.36 -16.69 -11.79
N LEU A 334 -15.53 -16.81 -12.84
CA LEU A 334 -14.19 -16.21 -12.89
C LEU A 334 -14.17 -14.86 -13.57
N VAL A 335 -13.45 -13.91 -12.99
CA VAL A 335 -12.95 -12.69 -13.65
C VAL A 335 -11.45 -12.86 -13.81
N PHE A 336 -10.96 -12.92 -15.05
CA PHE A 336 -9.57 -13.25 -15.32
C PHE A 336 -8.87 -12.20 -16.21
N GLY A 337 -7.71 -11.72 -15.73
CA GLY A 337 -6.87 -10.80 -16.49
C GLY A 337 -5.41 -10.90 -16.08
N ALA A 338 -4.54 -11.23 -17.02
CA ALA A 338 -3.14 -11.56 -16.77
C ALA A 338 -2.16 -10.70 -17.61
N MET A 339 -0.88 -10.74 -17.25
CA MET A 339 0.19 -10.09 -18.02
C MET A 339 0.65 -11.00 -19.17
N HIS A 340 1.00 -10.41 -20.32
CA HIS A 340 1.37 -11.12 -21.54
C HIS A 340 2.57 -12.08 -21.42
N ASP A 341 3.41 -11.90 -20.39
CA ASP A 341 4.62 -12.70 -20.16
C ASP A 341 4.36 -13.95 -19.30
N LYS A 342 3.09 -14.29 -19.00
CA LYS A 342 2.71 -15.43 -18.16
C LYS A 342 2.31 -16.66 -18.98
N ASP A 343 2.45 -17.82 -18.38
CA ASP A 343 1.96 -19.07 -18.97
C ASP A 343 0.45 -19.22 -18.65
N HIS A 344 -0.38 -18.56 -19.47
CA HIS A 344 -1.83 -18.53 -19.31
C HIS A 344 -2.44 -19.93 -19.33
N ARG A 345 -1.93 -20.81 -20.19
CA ARG A 345 -2.44 -22.17 -20.31
C ARG A 345 -2.22 -22.95 -19.02
N ALA A 346 -0.99 -22.95 -18.51
CA ALA A 346 -0.70 -23.65 -17.26
C ALA A 346 -1.41 -23.03 -16.05
N MET A 347 -1.68 -21.70 -16.06
CA MET A 347 -2.49 -21.06 -15.03
C MET A 347 -3.93 -21.55 -15.07
N VAL A 348 -4.55 -21.62 -16.24
CA VAL A 348 -5.93 -22.09 -16.41
C VAL A 348 -6.06 -23.56 -16.07
N ASP A 349 -5.13 -24.41 -16.54
CA ASP A 349 -5.11 -25.84 -16.23
C ASP A 349 -4.94 -26.15 -14.71
N ALA A 350 -4.47 -25.17 -13.92
CA ALA A 350 -4.29 -25.27 -12.47
C ALA A 350 -5.49 -24.77 -11.65
N LEU A 351 -6.49 -24.16 -12.28
CA LEU A 351 -7.70 -23.65 -11.62
C LEU A 351 -8.81 -24.71 -11.66
N PRO A 352 -9.80 -24.64 -10.73
CA PRO A 352 -11.03 -25.41 -10.86
C PRO A 352 -11.79 -25.05 -12.14
N ASP A 353 -12.54 -26.01 -12.70
CA ASP A 353 -13.39 -25.76 -13.86
C ASP A 353 -14.46 -24.71 -13.53
N PRO A 354 -14.49 -23.56 -14.23
CA PRO A 354 -15.48 -22.50 -13.97
C PRO A 354 -16.79 -22.74 -14.71
N ASP A 355 -17.92 -22.35 -14.10
CA ASP A 355 -19.22 -22.31 -14.75
C ASP A 355 -19.33 -21.14 -15.72
N SER A 356 -18.67 -20.01 -15.43
CA SER A 356 -18.53 -18.91 -16.40
C SER A 356 -17.22 -18.14 -16.24
N VAL A 357 -16.76 -17.53 -17.32
CA VAL A 357 -15.54 -16.71 -17.34
C VAL A 357 -15.82 -15.35 -17.97
N VAL A 358 -15.34 -14.29 -17.33
CA VAL A 358 -15.25 -12.97 -17.94
C VAL A 358 -13.76 -12.60 -18.05
N ALA A 359 -13.21 -12.72 -19.26
CA ALA A 359 -11.85 -12.29 -19.54
C ALA A 359 -11.80 -10.77 -19.70
N CYS A 360 -10.87 -10.10 -19.02
CA CYS A 360 -10.76 -8.64 -19.07
C CYS A 360 -9.30 -8.18 -19.10
N ARG A 361 -9.11 -6.90 -19.37
CA ARG A 361 -7.79 -6.27 -19.47
C ARG A 361 -7.61 -5.22 -18.39
N PRO A 362 -6.74 -5.48 -17.40
CA PRO A 362 -6.29 -4.44 -16.46
C PRO A 362 -5.62 -3.26 -17.20
N ASP A 363 -5.73 -2.04 -16.67
CA ASP A 363 -5.10 -0.83 -17.21
C ASP A 363 -3.58 -0.84 -16.96
N ASN A 364 -2.91 -1.73 -17.65
CA ASN A 364 -1.45 -1.86 -17.62
C ASN A 364 -0.94 -2.17 -19.03
N PRO A 365 0.13 -1.48 -19.51
CA PRO A 365 0.69 -1.73 -20.85
C PRO A 365 1.14 -3.17 -21.10
N ARG A 366 1.41 -3.95 -20.03
CA ARG A 366 1.83 -5.35 -20.12
C ARG A 366 0.67 -6.34 -20.04
N SER A 367 -0.57 -5.88 -19.92
CA SER A 367 -1.75 -6.76 -19.88
C SER A 367 -1.93 -7.47 -21.22
N GLU A 368 -2.27 -8.77 -21.12
CA GLU A 368 -2.65 -9.58 -22.28
C GLU A 368 -3.98 -9.10 -22.87
N ASP A 369 -4.18 -9.39 -24.14
CA ASP A 369 -5.43 -9.15 -24.84
C ASP A 369 -6.53 -10.07 -24.27
N PRO A 370 -7.69 -9.53 -23.88
CA PRO A 370 -8.74 -10.32 -23.27
C PRO A 370 -9.35 -11.37 -24.22
N GLU A 371 -9.34 -11.15 -25.54
CA GLU A 371 -9.76 -12.16 -26.52
C GLU A 371 -8.78 -13.34 -26.53
N THR A 372 -7.47 -13.10 -26.33
CA THR A 372 -6.46 -14.15 -26.18
C THR A 372 -6.75 -14.99 -24.94
N LEU A 373 -7.01 -14.35 -23.80
CA LEU A 373 -7.33 -15.04 -22.54
C LEU A 373 -8.63 -15.83 -22.66
N ALA A 374 -9.67 -15.28 -23.27
CA ALA A 374 -10.91 -15.98 -23.54
C ALA A 374 -10.68 -17.26 -24.34
N ARG A 375 -9.85 -17.21 -25.39
CA ARG A 375 -9.49 -18.39 -26.19
C ARG A 375 -8.73 -19.45 -25.40
N VAL A 376 -7.92 -19.07 -24.42
CA VAL A 376 -7.25 -20.05 -23.55
C VAL A 376 -8.28 -20.85 -22.76
N PHE A 377 -9.28 -20.19 -22.17
CA PHE A 377 -10.36 -20.86 -21.43
C PHE A 377 -11.24 -21.72 -22.34
N GLU A 378 -11.67 -21.23 -23.51
CA GLU A 378 -12.42 -22.02 -24.49
C GLU A 378 -11.64 -23.28 -24.91
N ASN A 379 -10.34 -23.18 -25.15
CA ASN A 379 -9.47 -24.31 -25.48
C ASN A 379 -9.26 -25.28 -24.31
N ALA A 380 -9.43 -24.82 -23.07
CA ALA A 380 -9.43 -25.66 -21.88
C ALA A 380 -10.77 -26.34 -21.61
N GLY A 381 -11.84 -25.95 -22.35
CA GLY A 381 -13.15 -26.58 -22.28
C GLY A 381 -14.22 -25.79 -21.56
N ALA A 382 -13.98 -24.52 -21.21
CA ALA A 382 -15.01 -23.65 -20.65
C ALA A 382 -16.07 -23.30 -21.71
N ASP A 383 -17.35 -23.50 -21.39
CA ASP A 383 -18.48 -23.32 -22.31
C ASP A 383 -19.04 -21.89 -22.32
N ASP A 384 -19.03 -21.19 -21.18
CA ASP A 384 -19.53 -19.79 -21.05
C ASP A 384 -18.36 -18.83 -20.81
N VAL A 385 -17.78 -18.34 -21.89
CA VAL A 385 -16.67 -17.37 -21.86
C VAL A 385 -17.09 -16.08 -22.55
N THR A 386 -16.89 -14.97 -21.86
CA THR A 386 -17.18 -13.62 -22.37
C THR A 386 -15.97 -12.70 -22.20
N VAL A 387 -15.94 -11.61 -22.99
CA VAL A 387 -14.92 -10.56 -22.89
C VAL A 387 -15.57 -9.33 -22.30
N GLY A 388 -14.99 -8.80 -21.21
CA GLY A 388 -15.39 -7.57 -20.56
C GLY A 388 -14.61 -6.37 -21.12
N ASP A 389 -15.23 -5.19 -21.12
CA ASP A 389 -14.61 -3.94 -21.60
C ASP A 389 -13.47 -3.48 -20.70
N ASP A 390 -13.65 -3.61 -19.38
CA ASP A 390 -12.67 -3.29 -18.32
C ASP A 390 -12.89 -4.20 -17.10
N VAL A 391 -12.05 -4.06 -16.08
CA VAL A 391 -12.13 -4.88 -14.87
C VAL A 391 -13.43 -4.63 -14.09
N ALA A 392 -13.87 -3.37 -13.97
CA ALA A 392 -15.07 -3.03 -13.20
C ALA A 392 -16.33 -3.62 -13.84
N SER A 393 -16.46 -3.53 -15.16
CA SER A 393 -17.56 -4.13 -15.91
C SER A 393 -17.53 -5.66 -15.89
N ALA A 394 -16.31 -6.25 -15.91
CA ALA A 394 -16.14 -7.70 -15.81
C ALA A 394 -16.59 -8.22 -14.43
N VAL A 395 -16.20 -7.54 -13.37
CA VAL A 395 -16.63 -7.87 -11.98
C VAL A 395 -18.16 -7.72 -11.87
N ALA A 396 -18.74 -6.63 -12.36
CA ALA A 396 -20.18 -6.42 -12.35
C ALA A 396 -20.92 -7.54 -13.10
N THR A 397 -20.43 -7.93 -14.29
CA THR A 397 -21.01 -9.00 -15.10
C THR A 397 -20.96 -10.36 -14.39
N ALA A 398 -19.83 -10.69 -13.76
CA ALA A 398 -19.70 -11.93 -13.00
C ALA A 398 -20.61 -11.92 -11.76
N SER A 399 -20.71 -10.80 -11.05
CA SER A 399 -21.59 -10.65 -9.89
C SER A 399 -23.08 -10.69 -10.25
N GLU A 400 -23.47 -10.18 -11.42
CA GLU A 400 -24.86 -10.26 -11.93
C GLU A 400 -25.25 -11.70 -12.34
N ARG A 401 -24.29 -12.56 -12.66
CA ARG A 401 -24.52 -13.98 -13.00
C ARG A 401 -24.60 -14.88 -11.78
N ALA A 402 -23.95 -14.48 -10.71
CA ALA A 402 -23.88 -15.25 -9.49
C ALA A 402 -25.22 -15.18 -8.73
N ASP A 403 -25.75 -16.33 -8.36
CA ASP A 403 -26.88 -16.49 -7.44
C ASP A 403 -26.37 -16.53 -5.96
N GLU A 404 -27.32 -16.50 -5.00
CA GLU A 404 -26.99 -16.76 -3.58
C GLU A 404 -26.24 -18.08 -3.42
N GLY A 405 -25.10 -18.06 -2.73
CA GLY A 405 -24.26 -19.23 -2.50
C GLY A 405 -23.28 -19.56 -3.63
N ASP A 406 -23.20 -18.79 -4.71
CA ASP A 406 -22.16 -18.93 -5.73
C ASP A 406 -20.88 -18.18 -5.36
N CYS A 407 -19.78 -18.51 -6.07
CA CYS A 407 -18.48 -17.88 -5.90
C CYS A 407 -18.13 -17.00 -7.12
N VAL A 408 -17.75 -15.76 -6.88
CA VAL A 408 -17.11 -14.87 -7.85
C VAL A 408 -15.63 -14.72 -7.48
N LEU A 409 -14.73 -15.19 -8.34
CA LEU A 409 -13.29 -15.13 -8.11
C LEU A 409 -12.60 -14.27 -9.15
N ALA A 410 -11.97 -13.18 -8.72
CA ALA A 410 -11.18 -12.30 -9.58
C ALA A 410 -9.69 -12.54 -9.37
N LEU A 411 -8.96 -12.92 -10.43
CA LEU A 411 -7.54 -13.29 -10.35
C LEU A 411 -6.79 -13.11 -11.68
N GLY A 412 -5.50 -13.47 -11.66
CA GLY A 412 -4.59 -13.47 -12.82
C GLY A 412 -3.53 -12.38 -12.76
N SER A 413 -3.75 -11.29 -12.03
CA SER A 413 -2.74 -10.29 -11.74
C SER A 413 -3.11 -9.40 -10.55
N LEU A 414 -2.09 -8.87 -9.86
CA LEU A 414 -2.32 -7.86 -8.83
C LEU A 414 -2.90 -6.54 -9.37
N PHE A 415 -2.71 -6.24 -10.66
CA PHE A 415 -3.31 -5.05 -11.29
C PHE A 415 -4.81 -5.23 -11.46
N LEU A 416 -5.27 -6.42 -11.86
CA LEU A 416 -6.69 -6.75 -11.88
C LEU A 416 -7.30 -6.61 -10.48
N VAL A 417 -6.66 -7.20 -9.49
CA VAL A 417 -7.13 -7.13 -8.09
C VAL A 417 -7.21 -5.68 -7.62
N ALA A 418 -6.23 -4.84 -7.95
CA ALA A 418 -6.22 -3.44 -7.59
C ALA A 418 -7.44 -2.68 -8.13
N GLU A 419 -7.78 -2.90 -9.40
CA GLU A 419 -8.94 -2.27 -10.05
C GLU A 419 -10.26 -2.86 -9.51
N ALA A 420 -10.36 -4.19 -9.39
CA ALA A 420 -11.53 -4.86 -8.85
C ALA A 420 -11.88 -4.39 -7.43
N ARG A 421 -10.87 -4.23 -6.57
CA ARG A 421 -11.04 -3.73 -5.19
C ARG A 421 -11.74 -2.38 -5.11
N GLN A 422 -11.58 -1.52 -6.10
CA GLN A 422 -12.21 -0.19 -6.11
C GLN A 422 -13.73 -0.26 -6.09
N THR A 423 -14.33 -1.38 -6.49
CA THR A 423 -15.78 -1.61 -6.38
C THR A 423 -16.26 -1.60 -4.93
N TRP A 424 -15.44 -2.10 -3.99
CA TRP A 424 -15.79 -2.24 -2.56
C TRP A 424 -15.06 -1.25 -1.66
N THR A 425 -13.90 -0.74 -2.07
CA THR A 425 -13.11 0.16 -1.24
C THR A 425 -13.46 1.62 -1.52
N ARG A 426 -13.79 2.37 -0.46
CA ARG A 426 -13.97 3.82 -0.52
C ARG A 426 -12.85 4.47 0.27
N THR A 427 -12.06 5.30 -0.40
CA THR A 427 -11.02 6.07 0.27
C THR A 427 -11.61 7.38 0.76
N VAL A 428 -11.68 7.55 2.09
CA VAL A 428 -11.99 8.82 2.74
C VAL A 428 -10.71 9.34 3.36
N THR A 429 -10.11 10.35 2.74
CA THR A 429 -8.85 10.94 3.22
C THR A 429 -9.15 12.29 3.86
N PRO A 430 -8.88 12.47 5.17
CA PRO A 430 -8.94 13.80 5.77
C PRO A 430 -7.83 14.67 5.17
N VAL A 431 -8.17 15.90 4.80
CA VAL A 431 -7.22 16.87 4.25
C VAL A 431 -7.33 18.14 5.08
N ASP A 432 -6.19 18.62 5.60
CA ASP A 432 -6.10 19.92 6.23
C ASP A 432 -5.88 20.98 5.15
N VAL A 433 -6.83 21.88 5.02
CA VAL A 433 -6.78 23.01 4.08
C VAL A 433 -6.60 24.29 4.87
N ARG A 434 -5.39 24.82 4.87
CA ARG A 434 -5.00 25.97 5.70
C ARG A 434 -5.27 27.32 5.01
N ASP A 435 -5.12 27.35 3.69
CA ASP A 435 -5.22 28.57 2.90
C ASP A 435 -5.74 28.30 1.47
N ARG A 436 -5.82 29.34 0.66
CA ARG A 436 -6.29 29.27 -0.73
C ARG A 436 -5.36 28.47 -1.64
N THR A 437 -4.07 28.39 -1.31
CA THR A 437 -3.10 27.61 -2.09
C THR A 437 -3.33 26.14 -1.86
N ASP A 438 -3.45 25.71 -0.59
CA ASP A 438 -3.80 24.33 -0.23
C ASP A 438 -5.15 23.91 -0.87
N ALA A 439 -6.14 24.82 -0.88
CA ALA A 439 -7.45 24.56 -1.52
C ALA A 439 -7.31 24.39 -3.03
N THR A 440 -6.54 25.26 -3.70
CA THR A 440 -6.30 25.16 -5.14
C THR A 440 -5.61 23.84 -5.49
N ASP A 441 -4.55 23.49 -4.79
CA ASP A 441 -3.81 22.24 -4.97
C ASP A 441 -4.69 21.00 -4.75
N LEU A 442 -5.61 21.05 -3.78
CA LEU A 442 -6.57 19.98 -3.53
C LEU A 442 -7.57 19.81 -4.67
N LEU A 443 -8.15 20.92 -5.15
CA LEU A 443 -9.15 20.91 -6.22
C LEU A 443 -8.55 20.51 -7.57
N GLU A 444 -7.31 20.93 -7.87
CA GLU A 444 -6.57 20.49 -9.05
C GLU A 444 -6.28 18.98 -9.01
N ARG A 445 -5.87 18.44 -7.87
CA ARG A 445 -5.67 17.00 -7.67
C ARG A 445 -6.97 16.20 -7.79
N ALA A 446 -8.09 16.80 -7.43
CA ALA A 446 -9.43 16.21 -7.57
C ALA A 446 -10.00 16.39 -9.00
N HIS A 447 -9.26 17.00 -9.93
CA HIS A 447 -9.67 17.29 -11.32
C HIS A 447 -10.99 18.10 -11.40
N VAL A 448 -11.23 18.99 -10.44
CA VAL A 448 -12.39 19.88 -10.45
C VAL A 448 -12.22 20.90 -11.58
N ALA A 449 -13.27 21.12 -12.39
CA ALA A 449 -13.20 22.06 -13.49
C ALA A 449 -12.92 23.49 -13.00
N ASP A 450 -12.10 24.27 -13.72
CA ASP A 450 -11.64 25.61 -13.30
C ASP A 450 -12.77 26.54 -12.83
N ARG A 451 -13.92 26.49 -13.51
CA ARG A 451 -15.09 27.29 -13.14
C ARG A 451 -15.62 26.94 -11.75
N ASP A 452 -15.70 25.65 -11.44
CA ASP A 452 -16.23 25.15 -10.18
C ASP A 452 -15.15 25.23 -9.07
N ALA A 453 -13.87 25.12 -9.45
CA ALA A 453 -12.73 25.26 -8.53
C ALA A 453 -12.63 26.67 -7.93
N ALA A 454 -12.92 27.72 -8.73
CA ALA A 454 -12.89 29.09 -8.24
C ALA A 454 -13.93 29.36 -7.14
N GLU A 455 -15.13 28.79 -7.24
CA GLU A 455 -16.18 28.88 -6.23
C GLU A 455 -15.87 27.97 -5.02
N ALA A 456 -15.47 26.71 -5.27
CA ALA A 456 -15.19 25.73 -4.23
C ALA A 456 -13.97 26.11 -3.38
N ARG A 457 -12.99 26.83 -3.90
CA ARG A 457 -11.78 27.22 -3.19
C ARG A 457 -12.07 27.98 -1.89
N GLU A 458 -12.97 28.96 -1.94
CA GLU A 458 -13.34 29.76 -0.77
C GLU A 458 -14.19 28.96 0.24
N GLU A 459 -14.88 27.92 -0.21
CA GLU A 459 -15.64 26.98 0.63
C GLU A 459 -14.74 25.88 1.27
N CYS A 460 -13.55 25.62 0.72
CA CYS A 460 -12.62 24.65 1.30
C CYS A 460 -11.81 25.20 2.49
N VAL A 461 -11.62 26.51 2.59
CA VAL A 461 -10.77 27.13 3.64
C VAL A 461 -11.61 27.55 4.82
N HIS A 462 -11.37 26.96 5.98
CA HIS A 462 -12.11 27.21 7.21
C HIS A 462 -11.36 28.12 8.18
N ARG A 463 -12.09 29.02 8.90
CA ARG A 463 -11.56 29.93 9.91
C ARG A 463 -12.40 29.92 11.18
N VAL A 464 -11.75 30.22 12.30
CA VAL A 464 -12.40 30.45 13.60
C VAL A 464 -11.92 31.77 14.13
N VAL A 465 -12.87 32.66 14.48
CA VAL A 465 -12.60 34.00 14.99
C VAL A 465 -13.32 34.21 16.32
N ARG A 466 -12.63 34.77 17.30
CA ARG A 466 -13.23 35.20 18.58
C ARG A 466 -13.38 36.72 18.58
N LEU A 467 -14.57 37.20 18.91
CA LEU A 467 -14.91 38.60 19.04
C LEU A 467 -15.42 38.89 20.46
N SER A 468 -15.09 40.08 20.99
CA SER A 468 -15.70 40.59 22.23
C SER A 468 -16.49 41.86 21.88
N LEU A 469 -17.80 41.78 21.90
CA LEU A 469 -18.73 42.81 21.42
C LEU A 469 -19.74 43.18 22.49
N GLN A 470 -20.35 44.40 22.32
CA GLN A 470 -21.56 44.72 23.10
C GLN A 470 -22.66 43.68 22.83
N ARG A 471 -23.46 43.32 23.81
CA ARG A 471 -24.47 42.25 23.71
C ARG A 471 -25.45 42.43 22.55
N ARG A 472 -25.81 43.69 22.23
CA ARG A 472 -26.66 43.98 21.07
C ARG A 472 -25.97 43.60 19.77
N ASP A 473 -24.70 44.03 19.60
CA ASP A 473 -23.91 43.81 18.39
C ASP A 473 -23.55 42.31 18.24
N ALA A 474 -23.22 41.65 19.34
CA ALA A 474 -22.98 40.21 19.41
C ALA A 474 -24.17 39.40 18.83
N ARG A 475 -25.41 39.78 19.18
CA ARG A 475 -26.62 39.13 18.66
C ARG A 475 -26.77 39.32 17.15
N THR A 476 -26.55 40.52 16.65
CA THR A 476 -26.63 40.84 15.22
C THR A 476 -25.57 40.08 14.41
N VAL A 477 -24.33 40.04 14.93
CA VAL A 477 -23.22 39.30 14.28
C VAL A 477 -23.51 37.80 14.29
N THR A 478 -24.04 37.24 15.38
CA THR A 478 -24.45 35.82 15.47
C THR A 478 -25.49 35.47 14.42
N GLU A 479 -26.58 36.25 14.34
CA GLU A 479 -27.68 36.03 13.39
C GLU A 479 -27.18 36.16 11.94
N ALA A 480 -26.27 37.12 11.68
CA ALA A 480 -25.68 37.33 10.37
C ALA A 480 -24.77 36.16 9.96
N MET A 481 -23.96 35.61 10.90
CA MET A 481 -23.07 34.47 10.64
C MET A 481 -23.85 33.19 10.31
N LEU A 482 -24.89 32.87 11.10
CA LEU A 482 -25.79 31.75 10.83
C LEU A 482 -26.47 31.88 9.44
N THR A 483 -26.89 33.10 9.09
CA THR A 483 -27.49 33.38 7.76
C THR A 483 -26.47 33.24 6.63
N ALA A 484 -25.19 33.54 6.92
CA ALA A 484 -24.09 33.42 5.96
C ALA A 484 -23.64 31.97 5.74
N GLY A 485 -24.18 30.99 6.50
CA GLY A 485 -23.83 29.57 6.39
C GLY A 485 -22.65 29.15 7.24
N GLY A 486 -22.28 29.95 8.23
CA GLY A 486 -21.31 29.57 9.26
C GLY A 486 -22.00 29.22 10.58
N ASP A 487 -21.20 28.89 11.60
CA ASP A 487 -21.62 28.59 12.94
C ASP A 487 -21.14 29.63 13.95
N CYS A 488 -21.79 29.70 15.10
CA CYS A 488 -21.36 30.56 16.19
C CYS A 488 -21.64 29.96 17.56
N ALA A 489 -20.76 30.30 18.51
CA ALA A 489 -20.99 30.06 19.93
C ALA A 489 -20.90 31.39 20.69
N THR A 490 -21.85 31.66 21.55
CA THR A 490 -21.85 32.84 22.40
C THR A 490 -21.76 32.44 23.87
N ALA A 491 -21.04 33.21 24.67
CA ALA A 491 -21.05 33.03 26.12
C ALA A 491 -22.48 33.21 26.63
N GLY A 492 -22.97 32.21 27.37
CA GLY A 492 -24.29 32.29 28.01
C GLY A 492 -24.40 33.43 29.04
N ASP A 493 -25.60 33.70 29.55
CA ASP A 493 -25.98 34.81 30.45
C ASP A 493 -25.23 34.89 31.80
N ALA A 494 -24.10 34.23 31.98
CA ALA A 494 -23.40 34.08 33.26
C ALA A 494 -22.57 35.32 33.69
N GLY A 495 -22.58 36.44 32.98
CA GLY A 495 -21.82 37.64 33.34
C GLY A 495 -22.64 38.91 33.32
N ASN A 496 -22.53 39.71 34.39
CA ASN A 496 -23.11 41.06 34.49
C ASN A 496 -22.34 42.10 33.62
N GLY A 497 -21.55 41.69 32.64
CA GLY A 497 -20.75 42.55 31.76
C GLY A 497 -21.56 43.09 30.58
N GLU A 498 -21.18 44.30 30.12
CA GLU A 498 -21.72 44.96 28.92
C GLU A 498 -21.24 44.23 27.62
N LEU A 499 -20.15 43.48 27.70
CA LEU A 499 -19.52 42.75 26.57
C LEU A 499 -19.92 41.25 26.59
N ALA A 500 -20.07 40.69 25.42
CA ALA A 500 -20.24 39.26 25.18
C ALA A 500 -19.14 38.74 24.24
N ASP A 501 -18.56 37.58 24.59
CA ASP A 501 -17.64 36.85 23.69
C ASP A 501 -18.46 36.03 22.70
N VAL A 502 -18.11 36.14 21.44
CA VAL A 502 -18.68 35.39 20.32
C VAL A 502 -17.54 34.66 19.60
N VAL A 503 -17.70 33.37 19.40
CA VAL A 503 -16.82 32.59 18.54
C VAL A 503 -17.56 32.28 17.24
N LEU A 504 -17.02 32.75 16.12
CA LEU A 504 -17.52 32.53 14.78
C LEU A 504 -16.67 31.44 14.11
N SER A 505 -17.31 30.55 13.36
CA SER A 505 -16.68 29.44 12.69
C SER A 505 -17.32 29.24 11.32
N GLY A 506 -16.52 29.17 10.26
CA GLY A 506 -17.04 29.01 8.91
C GLY A 506 -15.98 29.07 7.82
N THR A 507 -16.42 28.90 6.59
CA THR A 507 -15.57 29.01 5.40
C THR A 507 -15.25 30.47 5.07
N LEU A 508 -14.20 30.72 4.27
CA LEU A 508 -13.91 32.08 3.80
C LEU A 508 -15.11 32.69 3.04
N ALA A 509 -15.82 31.87 2.25
CA ALA A 509 -17.03 32.31 1.57
C ALA A 509 -18.13 32.71 2.56
N ALA A 510 -18.31 31.99 3.66
CA ALA A 510 -19.25 32.36 4.72
C ALA A 510 -18.84 33.68 5.40
N PHE A 511 -17.55 33.87 5.68
CA PHE A 511 -17.05 35.14 6.24
C PHE A 511 -17.16 36.29 5.25
N ASP A 512 -17.01 36.08 3.95
CA ASP A 512 -17.24 37.13 2.95
C ASP A 512 -18.71 37.57 2.91
N ARG A 513 -19.64 36.61 2.91
CA ARG A 513 -21.08 36.90 3.01
C ARG A 513 -21.44 37.63 4.31
N LEU A 514 -20.88 37.19 5.46
CA LEU A 514 -21.06 37.85 6.75
C LEU A 514 -20.61 39.31 6.71
N THR A 515 -19.35 39.54 6.30
CA THR A 515 -18.75 40.88 6.32
C THR A 515 -19.40 41.83 5.34
N THR A 516 -19.81 41.35 4.17
CA THR A 516 -20.59 42.10 3.20
C THR A 516 -21.93 42.54 3.80
N ARG A 517 -22.62 41.66 4.53
CA ARG A 517 -23.89 41.98 5.19
C ARG A 517 -23.70 42.99 6.32
N LEU A 518 -22.71 42.80 7.19
CA LEU A 518 -22.40 43.71 8.30
C LEU A 518 -22.00 45.10 7.82
N ALA A 519 -21.26 45.20 6.69
CA ALA A 519 -20.88 46.46 6.08
C ALA A 519 -22.07 47.23 5.49
N ALA A 520 -23.11 46.53 5.05
CA ALA A 520 -24.34 47.13 4.53
C ALA A 520 -25.32 47.56 5.64
N ASP A 521 -25.10 47.10 6.88
CA ASP A 521 -25.97 47.41 8.00
C ASP A 521 -25.66 48.82 8.53
N SER A 522 -26.69 49.70 8.64
CA SER A 522 -26.57 51.10 9.05
C SER A 522 -26.24 51.29 10.54
N ASP A 523 -26.17 50.26 11.33
CA ASP A 523 -26.04 50.27 12.81
C ASP A 523 -24.57 50.30 13.32
N GLY A 524 -23.56 50.58 12.47
CA GLY A 524 -22.19 50.82 12.94
C GLY A 524 -21.29 49.60 13.00
N LEU A 525 -21.70 48.44 12.45
CA LEU A 525 -20.92 47.20 12.42
C LEU A 525 -19.90 47.11 11.25
N ALA A 526 -19.82 48.17 10.42
CA ALA A 526 -18.88 48.22 9.29
C ALA A 526 -17.40 48.09 9.74
N ALA A 527 -17.06 48.65 10.91
CA ALA A 527 -15.71 48.49 11.46
C ALA A 527 -15.43 47.04 11.89
N VAL A 528 -16.41 46.38 12.52
CA VAL A 528 -16.31 44.96 12.88
C VAL A 528 -16.16 44.09 11.61
N ALA A 529 -16.88 44.43 10.55
CA ALA A 529 -16.77 43.74 9.28
C ALA A 529 -15.35 43.86 8.70
N ALA A 530 -14.76 45.09 8.73
CA ALA A 530 -13.40 45.32 8.26
C ALA A 530 -12.37 44.52 9.09
N ASP A 531 -12.49 44.53 10.42
CA ASP A 531 -11.59 43.81 11.31
C ASP A 531 -11.67 42.29 11.08
N VAL A 532 -12.87 41.76 10.89
CA VAL A 532 -13.06 40.35 10.59
C VAL A 532 -12.47 39.99 9.22
N ARG A 533 -12.69 40.80 8.18
CA ARG A 533 -12.11 40.55 6.84
C ARG A 533 -10.59 40.48 6.89
N ALA A 534 -9.94 41.44 7.56
CA ALA A 534 -8.50 41.45 7.73
C ALA A 534 -7.99 40.22 8.52
N CYS A 535 -8.70 39.84 9.61
CA CYS A 535 -8.33 38.72 10.47
C CYS A 535 -8.38 37.36 9.75
N VAL A 536 -9.40 37.14 8.88
CA VAL A 536 -9.53 35.87 8.14
C VAL A 536 -8.77 35.85 6.81
N GLY A 537 -8.15 36.96 6.42
CA GLY A 537 -7.35 37.06 5.18
C GLY A 537 -8.20 37.23 3.91
N LEU A 538 -9.38 37.84 4.00
CA LEU A 538 -10.23 38.13 2.83
C LEU A 538 -9.71 39.31 1.98
N ASP A 539 -8.92 40.19 2.57
CA ASP A 539 -8.34 41.38 1.91
C ASP A 539 -6.96 41.12 1.29
N CYS A 540 -6.39 39.93 1.45
CA CYS A 540 -5.14 39.52 0.82
C CYS A 540 -5.44 38.95 -0.59
N ASP A 541 -5.10 39.69 -1.62
CA ASP A 541 -5.06 39.21 -3.00
C ASP A 541 -4.06 38.04 -3.14
N ALA A 542 -4.38 37.07 -3.98
CA ALA A 542 -3.59 35.88 -4.26
C ALA A 542 -2.17 36.27 -4.75
N GLY A 543 -1.19 36.35 -3.83
CA GLY A 543 0.19 36.69 -4.21
C GLY A 543 1.10 37.17 -3.11
N GLY A 544 0.87 36.87 -1.83
CA GLY A 544 1.82 37.25 -0.79
C GLY A 544 1.62 36.54 0.53
N ASP A 545 2.59 35.70 0.90
CA ASP A 545 2.73 35.15 2.26
C ASP A 545 2.75 36.28 3.28
N ALA A 546 1.71 36.40 4.07
CA ALA A 546 1.76 37.16 5.31
C ALA A 546 2.02 36.18 6.46
N ASP A 547 3.29 36.14 6.87
CA ASP A 547 3.76 35.57 8.13
C ASP A 547 3.00 36.25 9.29
N VAL A 548 1.94 35.59 9.80
CA VAL A 548 1.24 36.04 11.01
C VAL A 548 1.87 35.32 12.19
N GLY A 549 2.97 35.91 12.70
CA GLY A 549 3.58 35.48 13.94
C GLY A 549 2.68 35.75 15.15
N THR A 550 2.61 34.72 15.99
CA THR A 550 2.17 34.54 17.39
C THR A 550 0.83 35.08 17.79
#